data_2e8a15d9916643eea1023fd0e4391379
#
_entry.id   2e8a15d9916643eea1023fd0e4391379
#
_cell.length_a   1.000
_cell.length_b   1.000
_cell.length_c   1.000
_cell.angle_alpha   90.00
_cell.angle_beta   90.00
_cell.angle_gamma   90.00
#
_symmetry.space_group_name_H-M   'P 1'
#
loop_
_entity.id
_entity.type
_entity.pdbx_description
1 polymer ?
#
loop_
_entity_poly.entity_id
_entity_poly.type
_entity_poly.pdbx_seq_one_letter_code
_entity_poly.pdbx_strand_id
1 'polypeptide(L)'
;MQLNDIRSPEDIKGKTRAEVNLLAEEIRGRIIETVSENGGHLASNLGVVELTIALHRVFDSPRDKIVFDVGHQCYAHKILTGRAAGMDHLRQYGGLSGFPKTSESCHDAYGTGHASTAISAALGIARARDLKGSDEHVIAVVGDGALTGGLCYEALNDAGNRKTRLIVILNDNQMAIAPNVGAVSNYLTYMRTSKAWIGIKKSLSGFAMKVPVVGKGLYNALQAVKDSVRNIFITDRFFEALGFRYLGPVDGHNEEYLEKVLQRAKRLNEPVLIHVVTQKGRGYDYAEREPGATHGVSPFNPMDGRPKTAARAKSFGEAAGRLLTDMAKSDPGIVCVSAAMVEATGLSPFQKAFPQRIFDVGIAEEHAVTLAAGLATGGLKPFVAIYDTFLQRAYDQVMVDICLQNLPVVFLLDRAAMGGADGPTHHGVFGTAYLRHIPNVTLLYPRGIEEMEKMIRFARGHGGPVFIRYPRSESAGMSELPCGDFQIGKWESLLPGDQMCLIATGPMVSEAILARQAMLKRGIKAQVVNASSIKPLDAAFLRDLTAKKKPYYILEEQALAGGLGSAVSEYCVQNGLALPWHLFTLPDQFIPQGSHADLLRHCGLDGKSIAKQIESMRDMTA
;
A
#
# COMPACT_ATOMS: atom_id res chain seq x y z
N MET A 1 -2.72 -34.95 3.82
CA MET A 1 -1.86 -34.47 2.71
C MET A 1 -1.00 -33.37 3.30
N GLN A 2 0.29 -33.40 3.15
CA GLN A 2 1.12 -32.28 3.62
C GLN A 2 0.98 -31.10 2.64
N LEU A 3 1.00 -29.86 3.13
CA LEU A 3 0.90 -28.69 2.27
C LEU A 3 1.98 -28.64 1.18
N ASN A 4 3.16 -29.17 1.47
CA ASN A 4 4.27 -29.26 0.51
C ASN A 4 4.03 -30.26 -0.63
N ASP A 5 3.02 -31.14 -0.51
CA ASP A 5 2.64 -32.08 -1.58
C ASP A 5 1.74 -31.42 -2.63
N ILE A 6 1.15 -30.26 -2.31
CA ILE A 6 0.33 -29.48 -3.24
C ILE A 6 1.26 -28.77 -4.23
N ARG A 7 1.21 -29.19 -5.48
CA ARG A 7 2.00 -28.61 -6.58
C ARG A 7 1.19 -27.71 -7.49
N SER A 8 -0.12 -27.97 -7.54
CA SER A 8 -1.06 -27.21 -8.36
C SER A 8 -2.47 -27.26 -7.76
N PRO A 9 -3.38 -26.37 -8.18
CA PRO A 9 -4.79 -26.44 -7.79
C PRO A 9 -5.50 -27.74 -8.14
N GLU A 10 -5.01 -28.51 -9.12
CA GLU A 10 -5.58 -29.81 -9.49
C GLU A 10 -5.56 -30.79 -8.31
N ASP A 11 -4.55 -30.72 -7.44
CA ASP A 11 -4.35 -31.63 -6.31
C ASP A 11 -5.47 -31.52 -5.24
N ILE A 12 -6.26 -30.44 -5.29
CA ILE A 12 -7.35 -30.20 -4.33
C ILE A 12 -8.76 -30.40 -4.91
N LYS A 13 -8.92 -30.55 -6.25
CA LYS A 13 -10.25 -30.62 -6.89
C LYS A 13 -11.08 -31.83 -6.49
N GLY A 14 -10.44 -32.99 -6.33
CA GLY A 14 -11.11 -34.26 -5.97
C GLY A 14 -11.30 -34.48 -4.47
N LYS A 15 -10.92 -33.55 -3.62
CA LYS A 15 -10.97 -33.69 -2.16
C LYS A 15 -12.39 -33.69 -1.62
N THR A 16 -12.63 -34.55 -0.62
CA THR A 16 -13.87 -34.56 0.15
C THR A 16 -13.97 -33.31 1.04
N ARG A 17 -15.18 -33.02 1.51
CA ARG A 17 -15.41 -31.88 2.41
C ARG A 17 -14.57 -31.95 3.70
N ALA A 18 -14.42 -33.13 4.28
CA ALA A 18 -13.62 -33.32 5.49
C ALA A 18 -12.13 -32.99 5.22
N GLU A 19 -11.60 -33.42 4.08
CA GLU A 19 -10.23 -33.12 3.66
C GLU A 19 -10.04 -31.62 3.37
N VAL A 20 -11.05 -30.95 2.80
CA VAL A 20 -11.00 -29.51 2.51
C VAL A 20 -11.02 -28.69 3.80
N ASN A 21 -11.85 -29.07 4.78
CA ASN A 21 -11.86 -28.40 6.09
C ASN A 21 -10.50 -28.56 6.79
N LEU A 22 -9.92 -29.76 6.78
CA LEU A 22 -8.56 -29.97 7.33
C LEU A 22 -7.51 -29.17 6.59
N LEU A 23 -7.57 -29.10 5.26
CA LEU A 23 -6.69 -28.30 4.45
C LEU A 23 -6.78 -26.80 4.81
N ALA A 24 -7.99 -26.28 5.06
CA ALA A 24 -8.16 -24.89 5.48
C ALA A 24 -7.50 -24.59 6.81
N GLU A 25 -7.57 -25.52 7.78
CA GLU A 25 -6.90 -25.41 9.07
C GLU A 25 -5.38 -25.46 8.92
N GLU A 26 -4.85 -26.39 8.11
CA GLU A 26 -3.41 -26.50 7.83
C GLU A 26 -2.87 -25.23 7.15
N ILE A 27 -3.59 -24.67 6.18
CA ILE A 27 -3.21 -23.41 5.51
C ILE A 27 -3.18 -22.26 6.52
N ARG A 28 -4.17 -22.14 7.42
CA ARG A 28 -4.17 -21.12 8.47
C ARG A 28 -2.97 -21.27 9.41
N GLY A 29 -2.72 -22.50 9.87
CA GLY A 29 -1.57 -22.81 10.72
C GLY A 29 -0.26 -22.35 10.05
N ARG A 30 -0.08 -22.69 8.75
CA ARG A 30 1.10 -22.30 7.99
C ARG A 30 1.23 -20.78 7.81
N ILE A 31 0.13 -20.09 7.57
CA ILE A 31 0.13 -18.62 7.45
C ILE A 31 0.52 -17.98 8.80
N ILE A 32 -0.05 -18.44 9.93
CA ILE A 32 0.28 -17.93 11.25
C ILE A 32 1.77 -18.16 11.56
N GLU A 33 2.28 -19.37 11.35
CA GLU A 33 3.69 -19.73 11.52
C GLU A 33 4.59 -18.80 10.71
N THR A 34 4.39 -18.72 9.39
CA THR A 34 5.17 -17.89 8.47
C THR A 34 5.18 -16.42 8.89
N VAL A 35 3.99 -15.85 9.15
CA VAL A 35 3.87 -14.42 9.46
C VAL A 35 4.40 -14.12 10.86
N SER A 36 4.33 -15.07 11.81
CA SER A 36 4.92 -14.91 13.13
C SER A 36 6.45 -14.78 13.11
N GLU A 37 7.11 -15.37 12.10
CA GLU A 37 8.57 -15.29 11.92
C GLU A 37 9.00 -14.12 11.03
N ASN A 38 8.32 -13.93 9.90
CA ASN A 38 8.74 -12.99 8.85
C ASN A 38 8.02 -11.64 8.91
N GLY A 39 6.93 -11.54 9.70
CA GLY A 39 5.97 -10.45 9.55
C GLY A 39 5.14 -10.58 8.26
N GLY A 40 4.16 -9.74 8.09
CA GLY A 40 3.33 -9.72 6.88
C GLY A 40 1.87 -9.42 7.15
N HIS A 41 1.00 -9.69 6.17
CA HIS A 41 -0.43 -9.47 6.25
C HIS A 41 -1.11 -10.71 6.85
N LEU A 42 -1.57 -10.62 8.11
CA LEU A 42 -2.10 -11.78 8.83
C LEU A 42 -3.62 -11.89 8.69
N ALA A 43 -4.35 -10.94 9.28
CA ALA A 43 -5.81 -11.06 9.40
C ALA A 43 -6.53 -11.15 8.06
N SER A 44 -6.06 -10.44 7.04
CA SER A 44 -6.63 -10.46 5.69
C SER A 44 -6.49 -11.83 5.01
N ASN A 45 -5.36 -12.51 5.22
CA ASN A 45 -5.12 -13.85 4.67
C ASN A 45 -5.95 -14.90 5.37
N LEU A 46 -6.04 -14.84 6.70
CA LEU A 46 -6.84 -15.80 7.49
C LEU A 46 -8.33 -15.75 7.13
N GLY A 47 -8.83 -14.56 6.77
CA GLY A 47 -10.23 -14.34 6.42
C GLY A 47 -10.67 -14.90 5.08
N VAL A 48 -9.74 -15.23 4.16
CA VAL A 48 -10.07 -15.63 2.78
C VAL A 48 -9.61 -17.05 2.41
N VAL A 49 -9.26 -17.87 3.39
CA VAL A 49 -8.74 -19.22 3.14
C VAL A 49 -9.77 -20.06 2.40
N GLU A 50 -11.00 -20.17 2.93
CA GLU A 50 -12.09 -20.95 2.29
C GLU A 50 -12.47 -20.39 0.94
N LEU A 51 -12.56 -19.06 0.81
CA LEU A 51 -12.83 -18.41 -0.48
C LEU A 51 -11.77 -18.78 -1.52
N THR A 52 -10.48 -18.76 -1.14
CA THR A 52 -9.38 -19.09 -2.04
C THR A 52 -9.39 -20.57 -2.43
N ILE A 53 -9.66 -21.47 -1.49
CA ILE A 53 -9.84 -22.90 -1.78
C ILE A 53 -11.01 -23.11 -2.78
N ALA A 54 -12.18 -22.53 -2.50
CA ALA A 54 -13.35 -22.64 -3.37
C ALA A 54 -13.09 -22.12 -4.78
N LEU A 55 -12.36 -21.01 -4.91
CA LEU A 55 -11.95 -20.47 -6.21
C LEU A 55 -11.10 -21.49 -6.99
N HIS A 56 -10.08 -22.07 -6.37
CA HIS A 56 -9.19 -23.04 -7.01
C HIS A 56 -9.82 -24.40 -7.26
N ARG A 57 -10.90 -24.73 -6.54
CA ARG A 57 -11.70 -25.95 -6.82
C ARG A 57 -12.66 -25.79 -7.99
N VAL A 58 -13.16 -24.57 -8.21
CA VAL A 58 -14.16 -24.27 -9.26
C VAL A 58 -13.52 -23.84 -10.58
N PHE A 59 -12.46 -23.07 -10.52
CA PHE A 59 -11.79 -22.49 -11.69
C PHE A 59 -10.47 -23.19 -11.99
N ASP A 60 -10.09 -23.21 -13.26
CA ASP A 60 -8.94 -23.97 -13.79
C ASP A 60 -7.73 -23.04 -13.94
N SER A 61 -7.15 -22.56 -12.82
CA SER A 61 -5.92 -21.76 -12.86
C SER A 61 -4.72 -22.64 -13.28
N PRO A 62 -3.82 -22.19 -14.21
CA PRO A 62 -3.66 -20.83 -14.70
C PRO A 62 -4.47 -20.47 -15.96
N ARG A 63 -5.28 -21.40 -16.52
CA ARG A 63 -6.14 -21.11 -17.68
C ARG A 63 -7.11 -20.01 -17.32
N ASP A 64 -7.98 -20.25 -16.34
CA ASP A 64 -8.83 -19.22 -15.75
C ASP A 64 -7.98 -18.21 -14.97
N LYS A 65 -8.33 -16.93 -15.05
CA LYS A 65 -7.51 -15.84 -14.51
C LYS A 65 -8.12 -15.29 -13.22
N ILE A 66 -7.38 -15.40 -12.11
CA ILE A 66 -7.78 -14.84 -10.82
C ILE A 66 -6.88 -13.64 -10.54
N VAL A 67 -7.49 -12.46 -10.40
CA VAL A 67 -6.81 -11.19 -10.09
C VAL A 67 -7.22 -10.73 -8.69
N PHE A 68 -6.28 -10.61 -7.79
CA PHE A 68 -6.50 -10.13 -6.42
C PHE A 68 -6.27 -8.62 -6.35
N ASP A 69 -7.24 -7.87 -5.82
CA ASP A 69 -7.06 -6.44 -5.55
C ASP A 69 -6.11 -6.23 -4.37
N VAL A 70 -5.20 -5.27 -4.45
CA VAL A 70 -4.04 -5.13 -3.57
C VAL A 70 -3.15 -6.39 -3.61
N GLY A 71 -3.73 -7.55 -3.40
CA GLY A 71 -3.05 -8.84 -3.40
C GLY A 71 -2.39 -9.22 -2.07
N HIS A 72 -2.56 -8.42 -1.02
CA HIS A 72 -2.03 -8.71 0.32
C HIS A 72 -2.66 -9.95 0.98
N GLN A 73 -3.78 -10.46 0.45
CA GLN A 73 -4.52 -11.64 0.89
C GLN A 73 -4.21 -12.90 0.03
N CYS A 74 -3.05 -12.97 -0.62
CA CYS A 74 -2.73 -14.02 -1.59
C CYS A 74 -1.96 -15.23 -1.01
N TYR A 75 -1.74 -15.33 0.31
CA TYR A 75 -0.85 -16.38 0.84
C TYR A 75 -1.46 -17.78 0.67
N ALA A 76 -2.76 -17.95 0.89
CA ALA A 76 -3.45 -19.20 0.58
C ALA A 76 -3.33 -19.56 -0.92
N HIS A 77 -3.46 -18.58 -1.82
CA HIS A 77 -3.25 -18.77 -3.25
C HIS A 77 -1.82 -19.24 -3.57
N LYS A 78 -0.79 -18.63 -2.94
CA LYS A 78 0.60 -19.08 -3.12
C LYS A 78 0.80 -20.53 -2.65
N ILE A 79 0.26 -20.90 -1.50
CA ILE A 79 0.32 -22.28 -0.97
C ILE A 79 -0.34 -23.25 -1.94
N LEU A 80 -1.56 -22.96 -2.39
CA LEU A 80 -2.34 -23.84 -3.28
C LEU A 80 -1.79 -23.93 -4.72
N THR A 81 -0.86 -23.07 -5.08
CA THR A 81 -0.19 -23.04 -6.39
C THR A 81 1.27 -23.49 -6.34
N GLY A 82 1.60 -24.38 -5.38
CA GLY A 82 2.88 -25.08 -5.32
C GLY A 82 4.02 -24.30 -4.65
N ARG A 83 3.71 -23.21 -3.92
CA ARG A 83 4.74 -22.36 -3.28
C ARG A 83 4.79 -22.49 -1.77
N ALA A 84 4.21 -23.56 -1.19
CA ALA A 84 4.16 -23.77 0.27
C ALA A 84 5.56 -23.81 0.91
N ALA A 85 6.54 -24.46 0.28
CA ALA A 85 7.92 -24.50 0.77
C ALA A 85 8.61 -23.13 0.78
N GLY A 86 8.26 -22.25 -0.18
CA GLY A 86 8.82 -20.89 -0.24
C GLY A 86 8.31 -19.94 0.83
N MET A 87 7.27 -20.31 1.57
CA MET A 87 6.67 -19.47 2.61
C MET A 87 7.65 -19.17 3.76
N ASP A 88 8.67 -20.01 4.00
CA ASP A 88 9.72 -19.73 5.00
C ASP A 88 10.50 -18.45 4.73
N HIS A 89 10.60 -18.07 3.46
CA HIS A 89 11.30 -16.87 3.00
C HIS A 89 10.36 -15.80 2.44
N LEU A 90 9.07 -15.85 2.84
CA LEU A 90 8.09 -14.85 2.43
C LEU A 90 8.54 -13.44 2.84
N ARG A 91 8.51 -12.49 1.89
CA ARG A 91 8.87 -11.07 2.09
C ARG A 91 10.35 -10.80 2.41
N GLN A 92 11.20 -11.82 2.36
CA GLN A 92 12.65 -11.69 2.50
C GLN A 92 13.30 -11.44 1.13
N TYR A 93 14.52 -10.90 1.15
CA TYR A 93 15.33 -10.74 -0.07
C TYR A 93 15.61 -12.11 -0.72
N GLY A 94 15.32 -12.21 -2.02
CA GLY A 94 15.43 -13.47 -2.75
C GLY A 94 14.33 -14.51 -2.47
N GLY A 95 13.41 -14.23 -1.56
CA GLY A 95 12.26 -15.08 -1.23
C GLY A 95 10.99 -14.68 -1.98
N LEU A 96 9.84 -15.27 -1.56
CA LEU A 96 8.54 -14.96 -2.13
C LEU A 96 8.08 -13.52 -1.80
N SER A 97 7.48 -12.85 -2.77
CA SER A 97 6.80 -11.57 -2.57
C SER A 97 5.58 -11.71 -1.67
N GLY A 98 5.27 -10.68 -0.88
CA GLY A 98 4.02 -10.58 -0.11
C GLY A 98 2.78 -10.35 -0.96
N PHE A 99 2.93 -10.15 -2.27
CA PHE A 99 1.88 -9.86 -3.25
C PHE A 99 1.97 -10.82 -4.44
N PRO A 100 0.93 -10.96 -5.28
CA PRO A 100 1.00 -11.69 -6.54
C PRO A 100 2.07 -11.08 -7.45
N LYS A 101 2.88 -11.93 -8.07
CA LYS A 101 3.97 -11.53 -8.94
C LYS A 101 4.08 -12.47 -10.13
N THR A 102 3.83 -11.97 -11.34
CA THR A 102 3.78 -12.75 -12.56
C THR A 102 5.10 -13.49 -12.87
N SER A 103 6.22 -12.98 -12.38
CA SER A 103 7.53 -13.65 -12.51
C SER A 103 7.77 -14.78 -11.49
N GLU A 104 6.91 -14.93 -10.47
CA GLU A 104 6.99 -16.03 -9.50
C GLU A 104 6.20 -17.25 -9.93
N SER A 105 5.05 -17.06 -10.59
CA SER A 105 4.16 -18.16 -10.96
C SER A 105 3.25 -17.78 -12.13
N CYS A 106 2.97 -18.74 -13.01
CA CYS A 106 1.97 -18.61 -14.06
C CYS A 106 0.53 -18.47 -13.52
N HIS A 107 0.30 -18.83 -12.24
CA HIS A 107 -0.97 -18.67 -11.55
C HIS A 107 -1.22 -17.23 -11.09
N ASP A 108 -0.20 -16.39 -10.98
CA ASP A 108 -0.31 -14.97 -10.69
C ASP A 108 -0.65 -14.23 -12.00
N ALA A 109 -1.93 -14.19 -12.36
CA ALA A 109 -2.40 -13.66 -13.65
C ALA A 109 -2.06 -12.18 -13.87
N TYR A 110 -1.90 -11.42 -12.79
CA TYR A 110 -1.59 -10.00 -12.78
C TYR A 110 -0.88 -9.62 -11.48
N GLY A 111 0.21 -8.86 -11.56
CA GLY A 111 0.92 -8.32 -10.39
C GLY A 111 0.14 -7.16 -9.78
N THR A 112 -0.07 -7.20 -8.46
CA THR A 112 -0.80 -6.16 -7.73
C THR A 112 0.01 -5.66 -6.53
N GLY A 113 -0.48 -4.64 -5.85
CA GLY A 113 0.14 -4.01 -4.67
C GLY A 113 -0.66 -2.81 -4.19
N HIS A 114 -1.27 -2.06 -5.11
CA HIS A 114 -2.14 -0.92 -4.80
C HIS A 114 -3.61 -1.30 -4.99
N ALA A 115 -4.50 -0.68 -4.20
CA ALA A 115 -5.93 -0.95 -4.20
C ALA A 115 -6.64 -0.46 -5.46
N SER A 116 -7.82 -1.02 -5.71
CA SER A 116 -8.82 -0.58 -6.69
C SER A 116 -8.49 -0.87 -8.16
N THR A 117 -7.41 -1.60 -8.46
CA THR A 117 -6.96 -1.85 -9.84
C THR A 117 -7.48 -3.16 -10.44
N ALA A 118 -7.89 -4.13 -9.60
CA ALA A 118 -8.14 -5.49 -10.04
C ALA A 118 -9.33 -5.62 -11.00
N ILE A 119 -10.41 -4.83 -10.83
CA ILE A 119 -11.57 -4.89 -11.73
C ILE A 119 -11.16 -4.42 -13.13
N SER A 120 -10.43 -3.31 -13.24
CA SER A 120 -9.93 -2.80 -14.52
C SER A 120 -8.99 -3.78 -15.21
N ALA A 121 -8.03 -4.36 -14.48
CA ALA A 121 -7.10 -5.35 -15.01
C ALA A 121 -7.84 -6.60 -15.50
N ALA A 122 -8.75 -7.14 -14.68
CA ALA A 122 -9.57 -8.30 -15.04
C ALA A 122 -10.48 -8.00 -16.25
N LEU A 123 -11.07 -6.81 -16.33
CA LEU A 123 -11.87 -6.38 -17.48
C LEU A 123 -11.03 -6.35 -18.77
N GLY A 124 -9.79 -5.83 -18.70
CA GLY A 124 -8.86 -5.84 -19.82
C GLY A 124 -8.52 -7.26 -20.29
N ILE A 125 -8.26 -8.17 -19.35
CA ILE A 125 -8.00 -9.60 -19.63
C ILE A 125 -9.25 -10.24 -20.25
N ALA A 126 -10.45 -9.99 -19.72
CA ALA A 126 -11.71 -10.53 -20.24
C ALA A 126 -11.98 -10.06 -21.68
N ARG A 127 -11.72 -8.81 -22.00
CA ARG A 127 -11.84 -8.28 -23.37
C ARG A 127 -10.80 -8.87 -24.32
N ALA A 128 -9.57 -9.07 -23.86
CA ALA A 128 -8.55 -9.76 -24.65
C ALA A 128 -8.96 -11.20 -24.96
N ARG A 129 -9.57 -11.92 -24.00
CA ARG A 129 -10.19 -13.22 -24.20
C ARG A 129 -11.26 -13.15 -25.30
N ASP A 130 -12.20 -12.22 -25.20
CA ASP A 130 -13.31 -12.09 -26.14
C ASP A 130 -12.81 -11.82 -27.56
N LEU A 131 -11.81 -10.93 -27.72
CA LEU A 131 -11.19 -10.62 -29.02
C LEU A 131 -10.41 -11.80 -29.61
N LYS A 132 -9.83 -12.67 -28.77
CA LYS A 132 -9.13 -13.88 -29.21
C LYS A 132 -10.08 -15.05 -29.48
N GLY A 133 -11.36 -14.93 -29.13
CA GLY A 133 -12.34 -16.02 -29.23
C GLY A 133 -12.05 -17.19 -28.29
N SER A 134 -11.31 -16.95 -27.19
CA SER A 134 -11.06 -17.95 -26.16
C SER A 134 -12.16 -17.90 -25.08
N ASP A 135 -12.20 -18.88 -24.17
CA ASP A 135 -13.36 -19.12 -23.30
C ASP A 135 -13.03 -19.13 -21.79
N GLU A 136 -11.77 -18.85 -21.42
CA GLU A 136 -11.35 -18.83 -20.02
C GLU A 136 -12.20 -17.83 -19.18
N HIS A 137 -12.39 -18.18 -17.90
CA HIS A 137 -13.04 -17.29 -16.96
C HIS A 137 -12.04 -16.29 -16.39
N VAL A 138 -12.53 -15.06 -16.13
CA VAL A 138 -11.73 -14.01 -15.49
C VAL A 138 -12.44 -13.56 -14.24
N ILE A 139 -11.73 -13.59 -13.11
CA ILE A 139 -12.24 -13.33 -11.78
C ILE A 139 -11.43 -12.21 -11.14
N ALA A 140 -12.08 -11.15 -10.66
CA ALA A 140 -11.49 -10.14 -9.80
C ALA A 140 -11.93 -10.34 -8.36
N VAL A 141 -11.01 -10.45 -7.42
CA VAL A 141 -11.30 -10.53 -5.97
C VAL A 141 -10.96 -9.18 -5.35
N VAL A 142 -11.97 -8.46 -4.89
CA VAL A 142 -11.87 -7.06 -4.44
C VAL A 142 -12.39 -6.95 -3.01
N GLY A 143 -11.62 -6.34 -2.12
CA GLY A 143 -12.07 -6.02 -0.76
C GLY A 143 -13.04 -4.83 -0.73
N ASP A 144 -13.92 -4.82 0.26
CA ASP A 144 -14.88 -3.73 0.50
C ASP A 144 -14.20 -2.36 0.70
N GLY A 145 -13.03 -2.32 1.35
CA GLY A 145 -12.22 -1.11 1.45
C GLY A 145 -11.69 -0.63 0.09
N ALA A 146 -11.21 -1.54 -0.76
CA ALA A 146 -10.71 -1.19 -2.09
C ALA A 146 -11.83 -0.72 -3.04
N LEU A 147 -13.07 -1.16 -2.80
CA LEU A 147 -14.23 -0.70 -3.57
C LEU A 147 -14.53 0.79 -3.36
N THR A 148 -13.98 1.45 -2.34
CA THR A 148 -14.16 2.90 -2.14
C THR A 148 -13.39 3.76 -3.15
N GLY A 149 -12.40 3.21 -3.84
CA GLY A 149 -11.61 3.93 -4.86
C GLY A 149 -12.37 4.15 -6.17
N GLY A 150 -12.21 5.33 -6.78
CA GLY A 150 -12.91 5.76 -7.99
C GLY A 150 -12.73 4.80 -9.17
N LEU A 151 -11.52 4.28 -9.39
CA LEU A 151 -11.19 3.36 -10.47
C LEU A 151 -12.07 2.07 -10.47
N CYS A 152 -12.51 1.61 -9.28
CA CYS A 152 -13.46 0.49 -9.21
C CYS A 152 -14.79 0.82 -9.87
N TYR A 153 -15.32 2.03 -9.64
CA TYR A 153 -16.60 2.48 -10.23
C TYR A 153 -16.49 2.72 -11.73
N GLU A 154 -15.36 3.26 -12.18
CA GLU A 154 -15.07 3.41 -13.62
C GLU A 154 -15.09 2.05 -14.31
N ALA A 155 -14.41 1.05 -13.72
CA ALA A 155 -14.36 -0.31 -14.25
C ALA A 155 -15.72 -1.01 -14.22
N LEU A 156 -16.49 -0.88 -13.14
CA LEU A 156 -17.83 -1.45 -13.02
C LEU A 156 -18.78 -0.83 -14.06
N ASN A 157 -18.77 0.49 -14.21
CA ASN A 157 -19.56 1.21 -15.20
C ASN A 157 -19.27 0.73 -16.62
N ASP A 158 -18.00 0.59 -16.98
CA ASP A 158 -17.59 0.14 -18.31
C ASP A 158 -17.90 -1.35 -18.57
N ALA A 159 -17.67 -2.22 -17.57
CA ALA A 159 -17.96 -3.65 -17.67
C ALA A 159 -19.45 -3.93 -17.85
N GLY A 160 -20.29 -3.24 -17.08
CA GLY A 160 -21.75 -3.42 -17.14
C GLY A 160 -22.37 -2.85 -18.42
N ASN A 161 -21.89 -1.70 -18.91
CA ASN A 161 -22.36 -1.09 -20.17
C ASN A 161 -22.17 -2.04 -21.37
N ARG A 162 -21.02 -2.72 -21.44
CA ARG A 162 -20.71 -3.68 -22.52
C ARG A 162 -21.11 -5.11 -22.23
N LYS A 163 -21.67 -5.39 -21.06
CA LYS A 163 -22.04 -6.74 -20.60
C LYS A 163 -20.90 -7.75 -20.74
N THR A 164 -19.67 -7.32 -20.47
CA THR A 164 -18.48 -8.18 -20.57
C THR A 164 -18.58 -9.32 -19.56
N ARG A 165 -18.42 -10.56 -20.00
CA ARG A 165 -18.39 -11.74 -19.11
C ARG A 165 -17.21 -11.67 -18.16
N LEU A 166 -17.46 -11.23 -16.93
CA LEU A 166 -16.49 -11.01 -15.86
C LEU A 166 -17.13 -11.39 -14.52
N ILE A 167 -16.39 -12.03 -13.64
CA ILE A 167 -16.83 -12.33 -12.28
C ILE A 167 -16.08 -11.42 -11.32
N VAL A 168 -16.82 -10.58 -10.59
CA VAL A 168 -16.28 -9.75 -9.51
C VAL A 168 -16.70 -10.35 -8.18
N ILE A 169 -15.76 -10.69 -7.33
CA ILE A 169 -15.99 -11.15 -5.96
C ILE A 169 -15.73 -9.97 -5.04
N LEU A 170 -16.79 -9.44 -4.45
CA LEU A 170 -16.71 -8.44 -3.40
C LEU A 170 -16.55 -9.15 -2.06
N ASN A 171 -15.35 -9.15 -1.53
CA ASN A 171 -15.03 -9.68 -0.21
C ASN A 171 -15.31 -8.62 0.87
N ASP A 172 -16.46 -8.74 1.52
CA ASP A 172 -16.91 -7.82 2.56
C ASP A 172 -16.56 -8.36 3.95
N ASN A 173 -15.60 -7.73 4.60
CA ASN A 173 -15.21 -8.03 5.97
C ASN A 173 -15.32 -6.81 6.92
N GLN A 174 -15.92 -5.71 6.47
CA GLN A 174 -16.17 -4.46 7.19
C GLN A 174 -14.91 -3.63 7.51
N MET A 175 -13.76 -4.05 7.04
CA MET A 175 -12.48 -3.50 7.48
C MET A 175 -11.51 -3.34 6.29
N ALA A 176 -11.02 -2.13 6.09
CA ALA A 176 -9.74 -1.89 5.43
C ALA A 176 -8.59 -2.13 6.44
N ILE A 177 -7.65 -1.21 6.60
CA ILE A 177 -6.72 -1.18 7.75
C ILE A 177 -7.50 -0.83 9.02
N ALA A 178 -8.41 0.16 8.93
CA ALA A 178 -9.38 0.57 9.95
C ALA A 178 -10.81 0.16 9.51
N PRO A 179 -11.84 0.34 10.35
CA PRO A 179 -13.22 0.22 9.93
C PRO A 179 -13.50 1.09 8.69
N ASN A 180 -14.19 0.52 7.70
CA ASN A 180 -14.48 1.23 6.46
C ASN A 180 -15.35 2.47 6.72
N VAL A 181 -15.04 3.55 6.01
CA VAL A 181 -15.77 4.82 6.08
C VAL A 181 -16.60 5.06 4.82
N GLY A 182 -17.61 5.93 4.93
CA GLY A 182 -18.39 6.42 3.80
C GLY A 182 -19.70 5.67 3.55
N ALA A 183 -20.51 6.25 2.63
CA ALA A 183 -21.87 5.80 2.35
C ALA A 183 -21.91 4.37 1.77
N VAL A 184 -20.92 3.96 1.00
CA VAL A 184 -20.83 2.61 0.42
C VAL A 184 -20.65 1.56 1.52
N SER A 185 -19.83 1.82 2.52
CA SER A 185 -19.68 0.94 3.68
C SER A 185 -21.00 0.79 4.45
N ASN A 186 -21.72 1.90 4.65
CA ASN A 186 -23.04 1.88 5.28
C ASN A 186 -24.05 1.07 4.44
N TYR A 187 -24.02 1.21 3.12
CA TYR A 187 -24.84 0.44 2.20
C TYR A 187 -24.57 -1.06 2.28
N LEU A 188 -23.31 -1.49 2.25
CA LEU A 188 -22.93 -2.90 2.42
C LEU A 188 -23.34 -3.43 3.80
N THR A 189 -23.19 -2.64 4.85
CA THR A 189 -23.66 -2.99 6.20
C THR A 189 -25.17 -3.21 6.24
N TYR A 190 -25.94 -2.34 5.62
CA TYR A 190 -27.39 -2.50 5.51
C TYR A 190 -27.76 -3.79 4.76
N MET A 191 -27.07 -4.12 3.66
CA MET A 191 -27.30 -5.37 2.92
C MET A 191 -27.11 -6.61 3.79
N ARG A 192 -26.06 -6.64 4.64
CA ARG A 192 -25.77 -7.76 5.55
C ARG A 192 -26.75 -7.88 6.71
N THR A 193 -27.23 -6.77 7.22
CA THR A 193 -28.10 -6.73 8.41
C THR A 193 -29.58 -6.80 8.08
N SER A 194 -29.93 -6.87 6.79
CA SER A 194 -31.32 -6.94 6.35
C SER A 194 -32.02 -8.19 6.94
N LYS A 195 -33.31 -8.02 7.34
CA LYS A 195 -34.13 -9.10 7.91
C LYS A 195 -34.22 -10.33 6.99
N ALA A 196 -34.13 -10.13 5.68
CA ALA A 196 -34.08 -11.18 4.69
C ALA A 196 -32.84 -12.09 4.85
N TRP A 197 -31.66 -11.51 5.08
CA TRP A 197 -30.43 -12.27 5.33
C TRP A 197 -30.48 -13.05 6.64
N ILE A 198 -30.95 -12.42 7.71
CA ILE A 198 -31.09 -13.07 9.03
C ILE A 198 -32.11 -14.21 8.97
N GLY A 199 -33.19 -14.04 8.19
CA GLY A 199 -34.19 -15.08 7.96
C GLY A 199 -33.66 -16.30 7.18
N ILE A 200 -32.81 -16.07 6.16
CA ILE A 200 -32.18 -17.14 5.38
C ILE A 200 -31.17 -17.90 6.25
N LYS A 201 -30.40 -17.24 7.08
CA LYS A 201 -29.44 -17.88 8.01
C LYS A 201 -30.14 -18.78 9.05
N LYS A 202 -31.33 -18.38 9.54
CA LYS A 202 -32.15 -19.18 10.47
C LYS A 202 -32.92 -20.31 9.74
N SER A 203 -33.36 -20.11 8.50
CA SER A 203 -34.12 -21.09 7.73
C SER A 203 -33.27 -22.24 7.20
N LEU A 204 -32.00 -21.99 6.82
CA LEU A 204 -31.08 -23.03 6.35
C LEU A 204 -30.60 -23.97 7.48
N SER A 205 -30.59 -23.52 8.74
CA SER A 205 -30.28 -24.39 9.89
C SER A 205 -31.48 -25.24 10.37
N GLY A 206 -32.72 -24.92 9.97
CA GLY A 206 -33.95 -25.58 10.44
C GLY A 206 -34.76 -26.36 9.41
N PHE A 207 -34.50 -26.18 8.11
CA PHE A 207 -35.36 -26.69 7.04
C PHE A 207 -34.78 -27.85 6.21
N ALA A 208 -33.64 -28.42 6.65
CA ALA A 208 -33.05 -29.58 5.98
C ALA A 208 -33.83 -30.91 6.23
N MET A 209 -34.92 -30.87 7.00
CA MET A 209 -35.76 -32.04 7.21
C MET A 209 -37.24 -31.66 7.13
N LYS A 210 -37.92 -32.22 6.11
CA LYS A 210 -39.37 -32.31 5.89
C LYS A 210 -40.00 -31.26 4.98
N VAL A 211 -40.02 -31.51 3.66
CA VAL A 211 -41.16 -31.13 2.80
C VAL A 211 -41.45 -32.26 1.82
N PRO A 212 -42.68 -32.79 1.76
CA PRO A 212 -43.13 -33.72 0.70
C PRO A 212 -43.33 -32.96 -0.61
N VAL A 213 -43.18 -33.68 -1.71
CA VAL A 213 -43.35 -33.26 -3.10
C VAL A 213 -44.69 -32.52 -3.29
N VAL A 214 -44.66 -31.24 -3.65
CA VAL A 214 -45.83 -30.44 -4.02
C VAL A 214 -45.65 -29.89 -5.44
N GLY A 215 -46.69 -29.99 -6.25
CA GLY A 215 -46.69 -29.87 -7.71
C GLY A 215 -46.26 -28.50 -8.29
N LYS A 216 -45.95 -28.51 -9.60
CA LYS A 216 -45.44 -27.39 -10.42
C LYS A 216 -46.19 -26.05 -10.31
N GLY A 217 -47.51 -26.07 -10.01
CA GLY A 217 -48.32 -24.85 -9.89
C GLY A 217 -48.00 -24.01 -8.63
N LEU A 218 -47.72 -24.66 -7.49
CA LEU A 218 -47.38 -23.99 -6.26
C LEU A 218 -45.93 -23.45 -6.30
N TYR A 219 -45.03 -24.13 -7.04
CA TYR A 219 -43.67 -23.67 -7.27
C TYR A 219 -43.65 -22.34 -8.05
N ASN A 220 -44.46 -22.19 -9.10
CA ASN A 220 -44.57 -20.96 -9.89
C ASN A 220 -45.21 -19.81 -9.09
N ALA A 221 -46.23 -20.11 -8.25
CA ALA A 221 -46.82 -19.12 -7.36
C ALA A 221 -45.86 -18.67 -6.26
N LEU A 222 -45.05 -19.58 -5.69
CA LEU A 222 -44.00 -19.28 -4.75
C LEU A 222 -42.83 -18.49 -5.38
N GLN A 223 -42.50 -18.74 -6.65
CA GLN A 223 -41.56 -17.94 -7.40
C GLN A 223 -42.07 -16.51 -7.65
N ALA A 224 -43.34 -16.36 -8.08
CA ALA A 224 -43.94 -15.05 -8.29
C ALA A 224 -44.06 -14.23 -6.99
N VAL A 225 -44.40 -14.88 -5.87
CA VAL A 225 -44.39 -14.25 -4.54
C VAL A 225 -42.94 -13.91 -4.11
N LYS A 226 -41.98 -14.80 -4.37
CA LYS A 226 -40.55 -14.56 -4.09
C LYS A 226 -40.02 -13.40 -4.92
N ASP A 227 -40.37 -13.30 -6.20
CA ASP A 227 -39.96 -12.20 -7.08
C ASP A 227 -40.69 -10.89 -6.74
N SER A 228 -41.93 -10.94 -6.27
CA SER A 228 -42.67 -9.77 -5.78
C SER A 228 -42.17 -9.28 -4.43
N VAL A 229 -41.81 -10.18 -3.51
CA VAL A 229 -41.16 -9.85 -2.23
C VAL A 229 -39.72 -9.32 -2.47
N ARG A 230 -39.00 -9.89 -3.44
CA ARG A 230 -37.70 -9.39 -3.89
C ARG A 230 -37.77 -7.95 -4.43
N ASN A 231 -38.83 -7.59 -5.13
CA ASN A 231 -39.04 -6.23 -5.66
C ASN A 231 -39.40 -5.18 -4.60
N ILE A 232 -39.73 -5.58 -3.38
CA ILE A 232 -40.03 -4.68 -2.24
C ILE A 232 -38.73 -4.31 -1.50
N PHE A 233 -37.66 -5.12 -1.64
CA PHE A 233 -36.36 -4.84 -1.00
C PHE A 233 -35.44 -4.08 -1.98
N ILE A 234 -35.30 -2.78 -1.75
CA ILE A 234 -34.55 -1.77 -2.53
C ILE A 234 -33.02 -2.03 -2.58
N THR A 235 -32.52 -3.10 -1.98
CA THR A 235 -31.13 -3.32 -1.60
C THR A 235 -30.18 -3.75 -2.73
N ASP A 236 -30.68 -4.43 -3.77
CA ASP A 236 -29.82 -5.05 -4.79
C ASP A 236 -29.60 -4.15 -6.03
N ARG A 237 -30.26 -2.97 -6.05
CA ARG A 237 -30.38 -2.16 -7.27
C ARG A 237 -29.11 -1.47 -7.73
N PHE A 238 -28.14 -1.18 -6.83
CA PHE A 238 -26.96 -0.43 -7.22
C PHE A 238 -26.10 -1.18 -8.25
N PHE A 239 -25.69 -2.41 -7.95
CA PHE A 239 -24.90 -3.21 -8.88
C PHE A 239 -25.71 -3.69 -10.09
N GLU A 240 -27.00 -3.98 -9.92
CA GLU A 240 -27.91 -4.31 -11.03
C GLU A 240 -28.13 -3.11 -11.97
N ALA A 241 -28.22 -1.90 -11.44
CA ALA A 241 -28.29 -0.68 -12.24
C ALA A 241 -27.02 -0.41 -13.04
N LEU A 242 -25.85 -0.85 -12.53
CA LEU A 242 -24.60 -0.85 -13.26
C LEU A 242 -24.50 -2.00 -14.29
N GLY A 243 -25.52 -2.85 -14.42
CA GLY A 243 -25.57 -3.94 -15.40
C GLY A 243 -24.98 -5.27 -14.95
N PHE A 244 -24.70 -5.44 -13.66
CA PHE A 244 -24.19 -6.69 -13.10
C PHE A 244 -25.32 -7.59 -12.58
N ARG A 245 -25.19 -8.90 -12.79
CA ARG A 245 -25.96 -9.88 -12.05
C ARG A 245 -25.41 -9.97 -10.62
N TYR A 246 -26.20 -9.54 -9.65
CA TYR A 246 -25.83 -9.64 -8.24
C TYR A 246 -26.17 -11.02 -7.65
N LEU A 247 -25.19 -11.64 -6.96
CA LEU A 247 -25.35 -12.88 -6.22
C LEU A 247 -24.85 -12.68 -4.78
N GLY A 248 -25.71 -12.84 -3.81
CA GLY A 248 -25.30 -12.72 -2.40
C GLY A 248 -26.32 -12.00 -1.52
N PRO A 249 -25.94 -11.62 -0.28
CA PRO A 249 -24.67 -11.97 0.37
C PRO A 249 -24.47 -13.49 0.56
N VAL A 250 -23.21 -13.96 0.53
CA VAL A 250 -22.83 -15.38 0.68
C VAL A 250 -21.89 -15.50 1.88
N ASP A 251 -22.09 -16.52 2.72
CA ASP A 251 -21.15 -16.83 3.80
C ASP A 251 -19.84 -17.35 3.21
N GLY A 252 -18.77 -16.56 3.35
CA GLY A 252 -17.44 -16.83 2.81
C GLY A 252 -16.69 -17.95 3.51
N HIS A 253 -17.24 -18.47 4.64
CA HIS A 253 -16.67 -19.60 5.38
C HIS A 253 -17.46 -20.90 5.19
N ASN A 254 -18.52 -20.86 4.35
CA ASN A 254 -19.25 -22.06 3.94
C ASN A 254 -18.81 -22.49 2.54
N GLU A 255 -17.78 -23.32 2.47
CA GLU A 255 -17.15 -23.76 1.21
C GLU A 255 -18.14 -24.41 0.24
N GLU A 256 -19.02 -25.29 0.71
CA GLU A 256 -20.00 -25.97 -0.14
C GLU A 256 -20.96 -24.98 -0.80
N TYR A 257 -21.39 -23.97 -0.05
CA TYR A 257 -22.29 -22.96 -0.59
C TYR A 257 -21.55 -22.01 -1.55
N LEU A 258 -20.30 -21.63 -1.20
CA LEU A 258 -19.42 -20.86 -2.08
C LEU A 258 -19.22 -21.56 -3.43
N GLU A 259 -18.84 -22.85 -3.42
CA GLU A 259 -18.63 -23.62 -4.66
C GLU A 259 -19.88 -23.63 -5.53
N LYS A 260 -21.07 -23.84 -4.94
CA LYS A 260 -22.35 -23.81 -5.67
C LYS A 260 -22.62 -22.45 -6.32
N VAL A 261 -22.35 -21.35 -5.61
CA VAL A 261 -22.53 -19.99 -6.13
C VAL A 261 -21.52 -19.69 -7.23
N LEU A 262 -20.24 -20.04 -7.03
CA LEU A 262 -19.17 -19.89 -8.02
C LEU A 262 -19.47 -20.70 -9.29
N GLN A 263 -19.90 -21.96 -9.17
CA GLN A 263 -20.32 -22.79 -10.31
C GLN A 263 -21.52 -22.18 -11.05
N ARG A 264 -22.49 -21.58 -10.32
CA ARG A 264 -23.58 -20.85 -10.95
C ARG A 264 -23.07 -19.64 -11.74
N ALA A 265 -22.20 -18.83 -11.14
CA ALA A 265 -21.59 -17.68 -11.81
C ALA A 265 -20.79 -18.08 -13.05
N LYS A 266 -20.04 -19.20 -12.98
CA LYS A 266 -19.26 -19.77 -14.10
C LYS A 266 -20.12 -20.05 -15.35
N ARG A 267 -21.42 -20.36 -15.16
CA ARG A 267 -22.37 -20.68 -16.26
C ARG A 267 -23.04 -19.44 -16.86
N LEU A 268 -22.91 -18.27 -16.23
CA LEU A 268 -23.55 -17.05 -16.72
C LEU A 268 -22.68 -16.37 -17.78
N ASN A 269 -23.31 -15.90 -18.85
CA ASN A 269 -22.63 -15.18 -19.93
C ASN A 269 -22.89 -13.67 -19.84
N GLU A 270 -22.76 -13.12 -18.65
CA GLU A 270 -22.97 -11.71 -18.32
C GLU A 270 -22.00 -11.31 -17.19
N PRO A 271 -21.80 -10.01 -16.91
CA PRO A 271 -21.00 -9.61 -15.75
C PRO A 271 -21.74 -10.00 -14.45
N VAL A 272 -21.01 -10.63 -13.54
CA VAL A 272 -21.53 -11.12 -12.26
C VAL A 272 -20.75 -10.48 -11.11
N LEU A 273 -21.47 -9.98 -10.10
CA LEU A 273 -20.90 -9.58 -8.82
C LEU A 273 -21.38 -10.53 -7.73
N ILE A 274 -20.44 -11.19 -7.07
CA ILE A 274 -20.70 -12.08 -5.94
C ILE A 274 -20.30 -11.35 -4.67
N HIS A 275 -21.26 -11.06 -3.80
CA HIS A 275 -21.00 -10.44 -2.49
C HIS A 275 -20.74 -11.55 -1.46
N VAL A 276 -19.49 -11.67 -1.03
CA VAL A 276 -19.02 -12.68 -0.08
C VAL A 276 -18.72 -12.00 1.25
N VAL A 277 -19.33 -12.48 2.33
CA VAL A 277 -19.10 -11.97 3.69
C VAL A 277 -18.09 -12.86 4.39
N THR A 278 -16.97 -12.29 4.82
CA THR A 278 -15.90 -13.00 5.54
C THR A 278 -15.62 -12.38 6.91
N GLN A 279 -14.93 -13.13 7.75
CA GLN A 279 -14.43 -12.66 9.04
C GLN A 279 -12.91 -12.50 8.96
N LYS A 280 -12.45 -11.26 9.06
CA LYS A 280 -11.02 -10.94 9.09
C LYS A 280 -10.35 -11.55 10.33
N GLY A 281 -9.21 -12.23 10.16
CA GLY A 281 -8.50 -12.90 11.26
C GLY A 281 -9.03 -14.29 11.63
N ARG A 282 -9.97 -14.85 10.87
CA ARG A 282 -10.66 -16.13 11.13
C ARG A 282 -9.74 -17.25 11.58
N GLY A 283 -10.08 -17.88 12.73
CA GLY A 283 -9.37 -19.02 13.30
C GLY A 283 -8.10 -18.66 14.09
N TYR A 284 -7.90 -17.36 14.40
CA TYR A 284 -6.84 -16.92 15.29
C TYR A 284 -7.35 -15.80 16.21
N ASP A 285 -7.58 -16.13 17.48
CA ASP A 285 -8.27 -15.29 18.46
C ASP A 285 -7.75 -13.85 18.54
N TYR A 286 -6.43 -13.64 18.49
CA TYR A 286 -5.83 -12.31 18.54
C TYR A 286 -6.16 -11.48 17.29
N ALA A 287 -6.18 -12.13 16.13
CA ALA A 287 -6.50 -11.46 14.88
C ALA A 287 -8.01 -11.19 14.74
N GLU A 288 -8.86 -12.04 15.30
CA GLU A 288 -10.32 -11.81 15.32
C GLU A 288 -10.71 -10.66 16.24
N ARG A 289 -10.03 -10.50 17.40
CA ARG A 289 -10.31 -9.42 18.36
C ARG A 289 -9.83 -8.06 17.86
N GLU A 290 -8.66 -8.02 17.22
CA GLU A 290 -8.03 -6.79 16.77
C GLU A 290 -7.56 -6.88 15.30
N PRO A 291 -8.51 -7.00 14.35
CA PRO A 291 -8.19 -7.23 12.94
C PRO A 291 -7.45 -6.06 12.28
N GLY A 292 -7.59 -4.84 12.81
CA GLY A 292 -6.84 -3.67 12.38
C GLY A 292 -5.36 -3.78 12.75
N ALA A 293 -5.07 -4.03 14.03
CA ALA A 293 -3.71 -4.19 14.55
C ALA A 293 -2.96 -5.37 13.90
N THR A 294 -3.71 -6.41 13.48
CA THR A 294 -3.17 -7.60 12.83
C THR A 294 -3.29 -7.59 11.30
N HIS A 295 -3.62 -6.45 10.70
CA HIS A 295 -3.63 -6.29 9.25
C HIS A 295 -2.22 -6.48 8.66
N GLY A 296 -1.24 -5.71 9.14
CA GLY A 296 0.17 -5.84 8.78
C GLY A 296 1.04 -5.87 10.04
N VAL A 297 1.67 -7.01 10.33
CA VAL A 297 2.41 -7.23 11.57
C VAL A 297 3.90 -7.41 11.33
N SER A 298 4.70 -6.97 12.29
CA SER A 298 6.10 -7.39 12.45
C SER A 298 6.14 -8.81 13.04
N PRO A 299 7.29 -9.50 13.05
CA PRO A 299 7.45 -10.78 13.73
C PRO A 299 6.89 -10.75 15.15
N PHE A 300 6.11 -11.78 15.52
CA PHE A 300 5.40 -11.84 16.81
C PHE A 300 5.39 -13.26 17.39
N ASN A 301 5.07 -13.38 18.67
CA ASN A 301 4.87 -14.68 19.32
C ASN A 301 3.44 -15.16 19.04
N PRO A 302 3.23 -16.31 18.36
CA PRO A 302 1.89 -16.79 18.02
C PRO A 302 1.05 -17.22 19.23
N MET A 303 1.66 -17.45 20.40
CA MET A 303 0.95 -17.86 21.62
C MET A 303 0.26 -16.70 22.33
N ASP A 304 0.77 -15.46 22.19
CA ASP A 304 0.24 -14.30 22.91
C ASP A 304 0.05 -13.05 22.02
N GLY A 305 0.36 -13.15 20.72
CA GLY A 305 0.21 -12.07 19.72
C GLY A 305 1.19 -10.90 19.89
N ARG A 306 2.14 -10.97 20.85
CA ARG A 306 3.07 -9.86 21.14
C ARG A 306 4.23 -9.80 20.14
N PRO A 307 4.67 -8.60 19.73
CA PRO A 307 5.86 -8.45 18.90
C PRO A 307 7.10 -9.10 19.53
N LYS A 308 7.93 -9.79 18.73
CA LYS A 308 9.19 -10.41 19.19
C LYS A 308 10.25 -9.39 19.59
N THR A 309 10.19 -8.17 19.04
CA THR A 309 11.12 -7.09 19.34
C THR A 309 10.44 -6.00 20.16
N ALA A 310 10.95 -5.76 21.38
CA ALA A 310 10.38 -4.75 22.28
C ALA A 310 10.79 -3.31 21.98
N ALA A 311 11.95 -3.08 21.36
CA ALA A 311 12.45 -1.73 21.06
C ALA A 311 11.90 -1.24 19.71
N ARG A 312 10.97 -0.31 19.77
CA ARG A 312 10.45 0.36 18.58
C ARG A 312 11.29 1.58 18.28
N ALA A 313 11.87 1.66 17.08
CA ALA A 313 12.54 2.88 16.61
C ALA A 313 11.53 4.05 16.62
N LYS A 314 12.03 5.28 16.86
CA LYS A 314 11.19 6.49 16.86
C LYS A 314 10.53 6.65 15.49
N SER A 315 9.21 6.79 15.46
CA SER A 315 8.41 6.93 14.25
C SER A 315 8.25 8.40 13.87
N PHE A 316 8.55 8.74 12.63
CA PHE A 316 8.28 10.07 12.08
C PHE A 316 6.79 10.41 12.09
N GLY A 317 5.93 9.48 11.64
CA GLY A 317 4.48 9.69 11.62
C GLY A 317 3.91 9.97 13.01
N GLU A 318 4.31 9.19 14.03
CA GLU A 318 3.88 9.43 15.41
C GLU A 318 4.35 10.79 15.96
N ALA A 319 5.56 11.23 15.61
CA ALA A 319 6.06 12.54 15.98
C ALA A 319 5.28 13.66 15.29
N ALA A 320 5.02 13.53 14.00
CA ALA A 320 4.20 14.47 13.23
C ALA A 320 2.78 14.59 13.80
N GLY A 321 2.12 13.45 14.09
CA GLY A 321 0.77 13.43 14.66
C GLY A 321 0.69 14.10 16.03
N ARG A 322 1.67 13.87 16.92
CA ARG A 322 1.78 14.57 18.21
C ARG A 322 1.96 16.07 18.02
N LEU A 323 2.90 16.47 17.16
CA LEU A 323 3.17 17.89 16.89
C LEU A 323 1.94 18.60 16.33
N LEU A 324 1.26 18.01 15.34
CA LEU A 324 0.03 18.58 14.77
C LEU A 324 -1.08 18.70 15.83
N THR A 325 -1.21 17.71 16.72
CA THR A 325 -2.16 17.76 17.83
C THR A 325 -1.87 18.93 18.75
N ASP A 326 -0.60 19.18 19.08
CA ASP A 326 -0.21 20.29 19.94
C ASP A 326 -0.40 21.65 19.25
N MET A 327 -0.02 21.78 18.00
CA MET A 327 -0.22 23.00 17.22
C MET A 327 -1.70 23.34 17.06
N ALA A 328 -2.55 22.35 16.84
CA ALA A 328 -4.00 22.52 16.65
C ALA A 328 -4.74 22.99 17.90
N LYS A 329 -4.16 22.89 19.10
CA LYS A 329 -4.73 23.46 20.33
C LYS A 329 -4.84 24.99 20.27
N SER A 330 -3.87 25.65 19.62
CA SER A 330 -3.81 27.11 19.47
C SER A 330 -4.21 27.61 18.08
N ASP A 331 -4.30 26.71 17.10
CA ASP A 331 -4.64 27.05 15.72
C ASP A 331 -5.84 26.24 15.22
N PRO A 332 -7.05 26.85 15.22
CA PRO A 332 -8.26 26.18 14.73
C PRO A 332 -8.26 25.94 13.21
N GLY A 333 -7.39 26.61 12.46
CA GLY A 333 -7.28 26.44 11.00
C GLY A 333 -6.60 25.13 10.59
N ILE A 334 -5.87 24.47 11.49
CA ILE A 334 -5.23 23.18 11.18
C ILE A 334 -6.27 22.07 11.08
N VAL A 335 -6.31 21.41 9.93
CA VAL A 335 -7.12 20.21 9.68
C VAL A 335 -6.24 19.12 9.05
N CYS A 336 -6.59 17.84 9.27
CA CYS A 336 -5.88 16.71 8.71
C CYS A 336 -6.75 15.94 7.70
N VAL A 337 -6.13 15.44 6.65
CA VAL A 337 -6.75 14.56 5.65
C VAL A 337 -5.94 13.27 5.55
N SER A 338 -6.61 12.12 5.48
CA SER A 338 -5.99 10.81 5.31
C SER A 338 -6.83 9.94 4.37
N ALA A 339 -6.18 9.01 3.68
CA ALA A 339 -6.82 8.03 2.80
C ALA A 339 -6.74 6.63 3.43
N ALA A 340 -7.64 6.31 4.38
CA ALA A 340 -7.71 5.06 5.14
C ALA A 340 -6.45 4.74 5.98
N MET A 341 -5.66 5.76 6.37
CA MET A 341 -4.33 5.55 6.95
C MET A 341 -4.09 6.36 8.24
N VAL A 342 -5.12 6.77 8.93
CA VAL A 342 -5.03 7.64 10.13
C VAL A 342 -4.07 7.07 11.18
N GLU A 343 -4.19 5.78 11.52
CA GLU A 343 -3.31 5.12 12.48
C GLU A 343 -1.91 4.93 11.91
N ALA A 344 -1.80 4.44 10.68
CA ALA A 344 -0.54 4.11 10.03
C ALA A 344 0.37 5.33 9.79
N THR A 345 -0.20 6.53 9.63
CA THR A 345 0.50 7.82 9.49
C THR A 345 0.66 8.58 10.81
N GLY A 346 0.25 7.97 11.94
CA GLY A 346 0.43 8.54 13.28
C GLY A 346 -0.60 9.61 13.69
N LEU A 347 -1.70 9.79 12.95
CA LEU A 347 -2.71 10.81 13.22
C LEU A 347 -3.74 10.43 14.30
N SER A 348 -3.65 9.24 14.92
CA SER A 348 -4.59 8.81 15.97
C SER A 348 -4.69 9.78 17.16
N PRO A 349 -3.62 10.43 17.66
CA PRO A 349 -3.73 11.46 18.70
C PRO A 349 -4.55 12.67 18.25
N PHE A 350 -4.36 13.12 17.00
CA PHE A 350 -5.11 14.22 16.42
C PHE A 350 -6.61 13.86 16.28
N GLN A 351 -6.91 12.67 15.80
CA GLN A 351 -8.28 12.18 15.67
C GLN A 351 -9.01 12.13 17.02
N LYS A 352 -8.34 11.67 18.07
CA LYS A 352 -8.91 11.65 19.43
C LYS A 352 -9.17 13.04 19.98
N ALA A 353 -8.25 13.99 19.75
CA ALA A 353 -8.36 15.34 20.27
C ALA A 353 -9.31 16.22 19.46
N PHE A 354 -9.37 16.04 18.14
CA PHE A 354 -10.10 16.91 17.21
C PHE A 354 -10.86 16.09 16.14
N PRO A 355 -11.84 15.25 16.52
CA PRO A 355 -12.52 14.33 15.59
C PRO A 355 -13.25 15.04 14.45
N GLN A 356 -13.63 16.34 14.62
CA GLN A 356 -14.30 17.15 13.59
C GLN A 356 -13.32 17.83 12.62
N ARG A 357 -12.00 17.73 12.86
CA ARG A 357 -10.96 18.37 12.05
C ARG A 357 -10.06 17.38 11.35
N ILE A 358 -10.44 16.10 11.32
CA ILE A 358 -9.79 15.07 10.55
C ILE A 358 -10.78 14.45 9.56
N PHE A 359 -10.36 14.31 8.33
CA PHE A 359 -11.16 13.76 7.22
C PHE A 359 -10.47 12.49 6.72
N ASP A 360 -11.00 11.33 7.08
CA ASP A 360 -10.62 10.06 6.47
C ASP A 360 -11.58 9.78 5.31
N VAL A 361 -11.04 9.76 4.11
CA VAL A 361 -11.82 9.63 2.87
C VAL A 361 -11.94 8.19 2.35
N GLY A 362 -11.41 7.20 3.09
CA GLY A 362 -11.26 5.84 2.59
C GLY A 362 -10.05 5.73 1.63
N ILE A 363 -9.96 4.64 0.87
CA ILE A 363 -8.87 4.46 -0.09
C ILE A 363 -9.18 5.26 -1.37
N ALA A 364 -9.03 6.58 -1.29
CA ALA A 364 -9.40 7.54 -2.35
C ALA A 364 -8.44 8.73 -2.34
N GLU A 365 -7.22 8.49 -2.81
CA GLU A 365 -6.11 9.45 -2.74
C GLU A 365 -6.39 10.70 -3.58
N GLU A 366 -6.98 10.55 -4.76
CA GLU A 366 -7.36 11.66 -5.64
C GLU A 366 -8.37 12.58 -4.95
N HIS A 367 -9.37 11.98 -4.30
CA HIS A 367 -10.36 12.74 -3.53
C HIS A 367 -9.71 13.44 -2.33
N ALA A 368 -8.78 12.78 -1.62
CA ALA A 368 -8.05 13.38 -0.49
C ALA A 368 -7.34 14.68 -0.90
N VAL A 369 -6.66 14.67 -2.05
CA VAL A 369 -5.90 15.83 -2.55
C VAL A 369 -6.84 16.96 -2.97
N THR A 370 -7.87 16.67 -3.76
CA THR A 370 -8.84 17.69 -4.21
C THR A 370 -9.67 18.24 -3.02
N LEU A 371 -10.03 17.39 -2.04
CA LEU A 371 -10.67 17.85 -0.80
C LEU A 371 -9.77 18.82 -0.04
N ALA A 372 -8.47 18.52 0.07
CA ALA A 372 -7.51 19.41 0.73
C ALA A 372 -7.40 20.75 -0.01
N ALA A 373 -7.46 20.76 -1.36
CA ALA A 373 -7.52 21.99 -2.14
C ALA A 373 -8.76 22.84 -1.76
N GLY A 374 -9.93 22.21 -1.69
CA GLY A 374 -11.17 22.89 -1.27
C GLY A 374 -11.10 23.44 0.15
N LEU A 375 -10.52 22.68 1.10
CA LEU A 375 -10.31 23.13 2.47
C LEU A 375 -9.38 24.35 2.56
N ALA A 376 -8.29 24.33 1.76
CA ALA A 376 -7.35 25.46 1.68
C ALA A 376 -8.02 26.71 1.05
N THR A 377 -8.80 26.54 0.00
CA THR A 377 -9.59 27.62 -0.60
C THR A 377 -10.62 28.20 0.39
N GLY A 378 -11.16 27.35 1.26
CA GLY A 378 -12.02 27.77 2.38
C GLY A 378 -11.29 28.46 3.53
N GLY A 379 -9.98 28.71 3.43
CA GLY A 379 -9.17 29.43 4.43
C GLY A 379 -8.61 28.56 5.55
N LEU A 380 -8.69 27.23 5.43
CA LEU A 380 -8.07 26.30 6.38
C LEU A 380 -6.65 25.95 5.97
N LYS A 381 -5.90 25.31 6.88
CA LYS A 381 -4.55 24.81 6.65
C LYS A 381 -4.55 23.28 6.69
N PRO A 382 -4.80 22.60 5.56
CA PRO A 382 -4.86 21.15 5.51
C PRO A 382 -3.46 20.52 5.51
N PHE A 383 -3.31 19.47 6.33
CA PHE A 383 -2.20 18.55 6.37
C PHE A 383 -2.67 17.20 5.83
N VAL A 384 -2.15 16.79 4.69
CA VAL A 384 -2.47 15.51 4.04
C VAL A 384 -1.40 14.50 4.43
N ALA A 385 -1.74 13.51 5.26
CA ALA A 385 -0.82 12.45 5.66
C ALA A 385 -1.10 11.18 4.83
N ILE A 386 -0.14 10.81 3.99
CA ILE A 386 -0.26 9.74 3.01
C ILE A 386 1.10 9.09 2.77
N TYR A 387 1.15 7.80 2.37
CA TYR A 387 2.41 7.19 1.96
C TYR A 387 2.91 7.80 0.64
N ASP A 388 4.22 7.98 0.55
CA ASP A 388 4.88 8.56 -0.63
C ASP A 388 4.51 7.84 -1.94
N THR A 389 4.51 6.51 -1.91
CA THR A 389 4.12 5.69 -3.07
C THR A 389 2.64 5.78 -3.42
N PHE A 390 1.74 6.10 -2.46
CA PHE A 390 0.30 6.20 -2.73
C PHE A 390 -0.09 7.56 -3.28
N LEU A 391 0.66 8.63 -2.95
CA LEU A 391 0.40 9.95 -3.52
C LEU A 391 0.55 9.98 -5.06
N GLN A 392 1.36 9.10 -5.65
CA GLN A 392 1.52 9.03 -7.11
C GLN A 392 0.20 8.79 -7.86
N ARG A 393 -0.82 8.18 -7.22
CA ARG A 393 -2.17 8.01 -7.79
C ARG A 393 -2.87 9.35 -8.01
N ALA A 394 -2.62 10.33 -7.16
CA ALA A 394 -3.21 11.66 -7.19
C ALA A 394 -2.28 12.71 -7.84
N TYR A 395 -1.39 12.28 -8.73
CA TYR A 395 -0.41 13.17 -9.37
C TYR A 395 -1.06 14.34 -10.13
N ASP A 396 -2.13 14.08 -10.88
CA ASP A 396 -2.88 15.11 -11.61
C ASP A 396 -3.48 16.15 -10.64
N GLN A 397 -4.13 15.69 -9.55
CA GLN A 397 -4.74 16.55 -8.55
C GLN A 397 -3.68 17.38 -7.79
N VAL A 398 -2.51 16.81 -7.52
CA VAL A 398 -1.37 17.56 -6.97
C VAL A 398 -0.97 18.68 -7.92
N MET A 399 -0.83 18.40 -9.20
CA MET A 399 -0.37 19.37 -10.19
C MET A 399 -1.42 20.44 -10.45
N VAL A 400 -2.66 20.05 -10.74
CA VAL A 400 -3.72 20.95 -11.23
C VAL A 400 -4.48 21.60 -10.06
N ASP A 401 -4.90 20.82 -9.07
CA ASP A 401 -5.77 21.34 -8.01
C ASP A 401 -4.99 22.07 -6.92
N ILE A 402 -3.72 21.70 -6.70
CA ILE A 402 -2.90 22.28 -5.62
C ILE A 402 -1.83 23.24 -6.19
N CYS A 403 -0.90 22.72 -7.02
CA CYS A 403 0.32 23.47 -7.36
C CYS A 403 0.05 24.58 -8.37
N LEU A 404 -0.77 24.35 -9.38
CA LEU A 404 -1.16 25.38 -10.36
C LEU A 404 -1.82 26.57 -9.68
N GLN A 405 -2.65 26.32 -8.66
CA GLN A 405 -3.35 27.33 -7.88
C GLN A 405 -2.51 27.87 -6.71
N ASN A 406 -1.30 27.32 -6.50
CA ASN A 406 -0.39 27.68 -5.41
C ASN A 406 -1.07 27.64 -4.01
N LEU A 407 -1.89 26.62 -3.75
CA LEU A 407 -2.66 26.50 -2.50
C LEU A 407 -1.78 26.05 -1.33
N PRO A 408 -1.98 26.59 -0.11
CA PRO A 408 -1.15 26.31 1.06
C PRO A 408 -1.49 24.96 1.71
N VAL A 409 -1.34 23.88 0.98
CA VAL A 409 -1.53 22.50 1.47
C VAL A 409 -0.19 21.91 1.88
N VAL A 410 -0.15 21.23 3.01
CA VAL A 410 1.06 20.52 3.50
C VAL A 410 0.87 19.02 3.34
N PHE A 411 1.78 18.39 2.61
CA PHE A 411 1.81 16.94 2.44
C PHE A 411 2.87 16.32 3.36
N LEU A 412 2.46 15.39 4.19
CA LEU A 412 3.31 14.56 5.04
C LEU A 412 3.44 13.18 4.38
N LEU A 413 4.55 12.99 3.66
CA LEU A 413 4.76 11.81 2.81
C LEU A 413 5.57 10.75 3.58
N ASP A 414 4.85 9.84 4.20
CA ASP A 414 5.42 8.74 4.99
C ASP A 414 5.97 7.63 4.07
N ARG A 415 6.93 6.84 4.54
CA ARG A 415 7.57 5.74 3.79
C ARG A 415 8.36 6.20 2.56
N ALA A 416 8.92 7.40 2.56
CA ALA A 416 9.70 7.97 1.47
C ALA A 416 11.14 7.39 1.43
N ALA A 417 11.25 6.07 1.29
CA ALA A 417 12.49 5.30 1.20
C ALA A 417 12.19 3.95 0.57
N MET A 418 13.16 3.04 0.46
CA MET A 418 12.85 1.65 0.15
C MET A 418 11.98 1.05 1.24
N GLY A 419 10.75 0.68 0.88
CA GLY A 419 9.68 0.22 1.79
C GLY A 419 9.92 -1.15 2.43
N GLY A 420 11.08 -1.75 2.17
CA GLY A 420 11.50 -2.99 2.80
C GLY A 420 10.73 -4.22 2.30
N ALA A 421 10.14 -4.95 3.23
CA ALA A 421 9.53 -6.25 3.00
C ALA A 421 8.29 -6.25 2.07
N ASP A 422 7.65 -5.09 1.85
CA ASP A 422 6.52 -4.96 0.92
C ASP A 422 6.95 -4.83 -0.55
N GLY A 423 8.22 -4.57 -0.79
CA GLY A 423 8.83 -4.62 -2.12
C GLY A 423 8.47 -3.44 -3.04
N PRO A 424 8.63 -3.64 -4.37
CA PRO A 424 8.65 -2.57 -5.37
C PRO A 424 7.38 -1.72 -5.42
N THR A 425 6.23 -2.26 -5.05
CA THR A 425 4.96 -1.52 -5.04
C THR A 425 4.84 -0.54 -3.87
N HIS A 426 5.69 -0.68 -2.84
CA HIS A 426 5.66 0.13 -1.62
C HIS A 426 6.94 0.95 -1.40
N HIS A 427 7.91 0.88 -2.30
CA HIS A 427 9.10 1.74 -2.23
C HIS A 427 8.75 3.18 -2.61
N GLY A 428 8.92 4.11 -1.66
CA GLY A 428 8.74 5.55 -1.86
C GLY A 428 9.99 6.18 -2.49
N VAL A 429 10.43 5.71 -3.66
CA VAL A 429 11.70 6.08 -4.28
C VAL A 429 11.55 6.92 -5.55
N PHE A 430 10.33 7.22 -5.94
CA PHE A 430 10.03 8.04 -7.12
C PHE A 430 9.45 9.42 -6.78
N GLY A 431 9.13 9.66 -5.49
CA GLY A 431 8.43 10.87 -5.06
C GLY A 431 9.16 12.16 -5.38
N THR A 432 10.50 12.19 -5.22
CA THR A 432 11.30 13.36 -5.61
C THR A 432 11.15 13.64 -7.11
N ALA A 433 11.23 12.63 -7.95
CA ALA A 433 11.23 12.77 -9.40
C ALA A 433 9.92 13.36 -9.93
N TYR A 434 8.76 12.85 -9.50
CA TYR A 434 7.47 13.31 -10.02
C TYR A 434 6.96 14.60 -9.35
N LEU A 435 7.55 15.02 -8.20
CA LEU A 435 7.16 16.28 -7.53
C LEU A 435 8.05 17.46 -7.91
N ARG A 436 9.38 17.27 -8.03
CA ARG A 436 10.29 18.41 -8.12
C ARG A 436 10.16 19.24 -9.41
N HIS A 437 9.69 18.65 -10.52
CA HIS A 437 9.52 19.40 -11.76
C HIS A 437 8.27 20.29 -11.79
N ILE A 438 7.29 20.05 -10.90
CA ILE A 438 6.06 20.84 -10.83
C ILE A 438 6.39 22.23 -10.28
N PRO A 439 5.95 23.35 -10.95
CA PRO A 439 6.11 24.70 -10.41
C PRO A 439 5.45 24.85 -9.02
N ASN A 440 5.88 25.84 -8.25
CA ASN A 440 5.38 26.20 -6.91
C ASN A 440 5.61 25.13 -5.82
N VAL A 441 6.11 23.95 -6.15
CA VAL A 441 6.41 22.91 -5.15
C VAL A 441 7.57 23.33 -4.27
N THR A 442 7.37 23.27 -2.94
CA THR A 442 8.43 23.20 -1.94
C THR A 442 8.62 21.75 -1.52
N LEU A 443 9.81 21.19 -1.71
CA LEU A 443 10.10 19.77 -1.47
C LEU A 443 11.23 19.61 -0.45
N LEU A 444 10.92 18.98 0.68
CA LEU A 444 11.79 18.84 1.83
C LEU A 444 11.96 17.38 2.22
N TYR A 445 13.17 17.01 2.69
CA TYR A 445 13.45 15.66 3.13
C TYR A 445 14.38 15.70 4.36
N PRO A 446 13.81 15.66 5.59
CA PRO A 446 14.55 15.76 6.83
C PRO A 446 15.43 14.52 7.09
N ARG A 447 16.57 14.72 7.73
CA ARG A 447 17.45 13.66 8.20
C ARG A 447 16.97 12.98 9.49
N GLY A 448 16.14 13.67 10.28
CA GLY A 448 15.65 13.20 11.57
C GLY A 448 14.36 13.89 11.99
N ILE A 449 13.77 13.39 13.08
CA ILE A 449 12.47 13.84 13.59
C ILE A 449 12.50 15.31 13.99
N GLU A 450 13.54 15.77 14.69
CA GLU A 450 13.64 17.16 15.13
C GLU A 450 13.62 18.14 13.94
N GLU A 451 14.35 17.83 12.87
CA GLU A 451 14.33 18.64 11.65
C GLU A 451 12.96 18.63 10.97
N MET A 452 12.29 17.46 10.92
CA MET A 452 10.93 17.35 10.40
C MET A 452 9.95 18.23 11.19
N GLU A 453 10.04 18.26 12.51
CA GLU A 453 9.18 19.10 13.34
C GLU A 453 9.38 20.60 13.04
N LYS A 454 10.62 21.04 12.80
CA LYS A 454 10.92 22.41 12.36
C LYS A 454 10.32 22.70 10.98
N MET A 455 10.40 21.73 10.05
CA MET A 455 9.79 21.84 8.72
C MET A 455 8.25 21.92 8.79
N ILE A 456 7.60 21.16 9.65
CA ILE A 456 6.14 21.23 9.86
C ILE A 456 5.73 22.60 10.39
N ARG A 457 6.49 23.15 11.34
CA ARG A 457 6.23 24.51 11.86
C ARG A 457 6.42 25.59 10.78
N PHE A 458 7.46 25.47 9.97
CA PHE A 458 7.67 26.32 8.80
C PHE A 458 6.50 26.20 7.82
N ALA A 459 6.11 24.98 7.45
CA ALA A 459 5.05 24.71 6.47
C ALA A 459 3.69 25.29 6.89
N ARG A 460 3.39 25.36 8.20
CA ARG A 460 2.17 26.01 8.70
C ARG A 460 2.06 27.47 8.22
N GLY A 461 3.16 28.22 8.23
CA GLY A 461 3.19 29.63 7.83
C GLY A 461 3.45 29.86 6.33
N HIS A 462 3.81 28.84 5.58
CA HIS A 462 4.13 28.97 4.16
C HIS A 462 2.88 29.18 3.30
N GLY A 463 2.97 30.10 2.33
CA GLY A 463 1.84 30.51 1.48
C GLY A 463 1.55 29.60 0.28
N GLY A 464 2.37 28.59 0.01
CA GLY A 464 2.23 27.64 -1.08
C GLY A 464 2.30 26.18 -0.62
N PRO A 465 2.27 25.21 -1.58
CA PRO A 465 2.30 23.80 -1.25
C PRO A 465 3.68 23.36 -0.74
N VAL A 466 3.68 22.57 0.35
CA VAL A 466 4.88 22.01 0.98
C VAL A 466 4.76 20.50 1.05
N PHE A 467 5.77 19.78 0.55
CA PHE A 467 5.89 18.33 0.60
C PHE A 467 7.05 17.96 1.51
N ILE A 468 6.76 17.32 2.65
CA ILE A 468 7.75 16.84 3.60
C ILE A 468 7.77 15.32 3.49
N ARG A 469 8.85 14.78 2.92
CA ARG A 469 9.06 13.33 2.72
C ARG A 469 9.88 12.80 3.87
N TYR A 470 9.52 11.64 4.43
CA TYR A 470 10.28 11.02 5.51
C TYR A 470 10.12 9.48 5.50
N PRO A 471 11.14 8.73 6.00
CA PRO A 471 11.03 7.29 6.14
C PRO A 471 10.13 6.92 7.33
N ARG A 472 9.81 5.64 7.48
CA ARG A 472 8.99 5.15 8.62
C ARG A 472 9.58 5.49 9.97
N SER A 473 10.90 5.31 10.12
CA SER A 473 11.60 5.43 11.39
C SER A 473 12.90 6.20 11.24
N GLU A 474 13.28 6.87 12.31
CA GLU A 474 14.55 7.60 12.37
C GLU A 474 15.73 6.64 12.37
N SER A 475 16.77 6.96 11.60
CA SER A 475 18.03 6.22 11.60
C SER A 475 18.77 6.38 12.94
N ALA A 476 19.46 5.32 13.35
CA ALA A 476 20.23 5.33 14.60
C ALA A 476 21.26 6.49 14.64
N GLY A 477 21.37 7.14 15.78
CA GLY A 477 22.31 8.24 16.00
C GLY A 477 21.88 9.61 15.45
N MET A 478 20.80 9.70 14.66
CA MET A 478 20.38 11.00 14.10
C MET A 478 19.86 11.97 15.16
N SER A 479 19.18 11.47 16.18
CA SER A 479 18.71 12.29 17.31
C SER A 479 19.83 12.79 18.25
N GLU A 480 21.04 12.26 18.11
CA GLU A 480 22.21 12.68 18.91
C GLU A 480 22.98 13.85 18.27
N LEU A 481 22.72 14.13 16.99
CA LEU A 481 23.36 15.24 16.29
C LEU A 481 22.56 16.53 16.50
N PRO A 482 23.25 17.64 16.85
CA PRO A 482 22.58 18.93 16.95
C PRO A 482 21.82 19.26 15.67
N CYS A 483 20.61 19.77 15.82
CA CYS A 483 19.79 20.22 14.71
C CYS A 483 19.74 21.76 14.75
N GLY A 484 20.34 22.41 13.76
CA GLY A 484 20.29 23.85 13.58
C GLY A 484 18.88 24.36 13.24
N ASP A 485 18.71 25.68 13.13
CA ASP A 485 17.45 26.26 12.69
C ASP A 485 17.19 25.92 11.22
N PHE A 486 15.98 25.44 10.94
CA PHE A 486 15.59 25.16 9.56
C PHE A 486 15.34 26.44 8.77
N GLN A 487 16.00 26.55 7.63
CA GLN A 487 15.78 27.62 6.65
C GLN A 487 15.59 27.00 5.26
N ILE A 488 14.48 27.35 4.60
CA ILE A 488 14.21 26.88 3.24
C ILE A 488 15.34 27.26 2.27
N GLY A 489 15.77 26.31 1.43
CA GLY A 489 16.84 26.54 0.46
C GLY A 489 18.22 26.69 1.09
N LYS A 490 18.42 26.25 2.34
CA LYS A 490 19.70 26.17 3.02
C LYS A 490 20.03 24.75 3.42
N TRP A 491 21.28 24.36 3.20
CA TRP A 491 21.83 23.06 3.58
C TRP A 491 22.73 23.18 4.80
N GLU A 492 22.68 22.17 5.65
CA GLU A 492 23.44 22.16 6.90
C GLU A 492 24.76 21.38 6.74
N SER A 493 25.91 22.01 7.06
CA SER A 493 27.19 21.30 7.15
C SER A 493 27.30 20.63 8.51
N LEU A 494 27.11 19.30 8.55
CA LEU A 494 27.09 18.53 9.79
C LEU A 494 28.48 18.20 10.31
N LEU A 495 29.39 17.81 9.43
CA LEU A 495 30.74 17.38 9.78
C LEU A 495 31.76 18.06 8.85
N PRO A 496 32.86 18.65 9.39
CA PRO A 496 33.87 19.29 8.57
C PRO A 496 34.75 18.30 7.82
N GLY A 497 35.26 18.74 6.68
CA GLY A 497 36.24 18.02 5.86
C GLY A 497 36.79 18.93 4.77
N ASP A 498 38.05 18.69 4.39
CA ASP A 498 38.77 19.54 3.45
C ASP A 498 39.08 18.86 2.11
N GLN A 499 39.02 17.54 2.04
CA GLN A 499 39.40 16.78 0.84
C GLN A 499 38.25 16.55 -0.15
N MET A 500 37.02 16.40 0.33
CA MET A 500 35.83 16.17 -0.48
C MET A 500 34.57 16.54 0.28
N CYS A 501 33.41 16.52 -0.42
CA CYS A 501 32.09 16.77 0.17
C CYS A 501 31.10 15.64 -0.17
N LEU A 502 30.46 15.09 0.85
CA LEU A 502 29.33 14.16 0.72
C LEU A 502 28.04 14.96 1.00
N ILE A 503 27.23 15.16 -0.02
CA ILE A 503 25.92 15.83 0.09
C ILE A 503 24.85 14.74 0.10
N ALA A 504 24.16 14.61 1.20
CA ALA A 504 23.14 13.56 1.40
C ALA A 504 21.80 14.16 1.79
N THR A 505 20.71 13.45 1.45
CA THR A 505 19.35 13.87 1.81
C THR A 505 18.59 12.77 2.54
N GLY A 506 17.72 13.15 3.46
CA GLY A 506 16.89 12.23 4.23
C GLY A 506 17.70 11.16 4.97
N PRO A 507 17.31 9.88 4.91
CA PRO A 507 18.00 8.79 5.63
C PRO A 507 19.43 8.57 5.16
N MET A 508 19.80 8.99 3.93
CA MET A 508 21.15 8.83 3.41
C MET A 508 22.20 9.69 4.13
N VAL A 509 21.79 10.65 4.96
CA VAL A 509 22.70 11.38 5.84
C VAL A 509 23.40 10.44 6.82
N SER A 510 22.71 9.44 7.36
CA SER A 510 23.32 8.41 8.22
C SER A 510 24.37 7.59 7.47
N GLU A 511 24.08 7.19 6.24
CA GLU A 511 25.02 6.43 5.40
C GLU A 511 26.25 7.28 4.99
N ALA A 512 26.07 8.58 4.75
CA ALA A 512 27.16 9.51 4.50
C ALA A 512 28.10 9.63 5.71
N ILE A 513 27.55 9.66 6.92
CA ILE A 513 28.34 9.68 8.16
C ILE A 513 29.11 8.38 8.33
N LEU A 514 28.46 7.23 8.09
CA LEU A 514 29.12 5.91 8.14
C LEU A 514 30.24 5.79 7.10
N ALA A 515 29.99 6.27 5.87
CA ALA A 515 31.00 6.31 4.82
C ALA A 515 32.19 7.17 5.22
N ARG A 516 31.94 8.40 5.75
CA ARG A 516 32.98 9.27 6.29
C ARG A 516 33.79 8.58 7.39
N GLN A 517 33.16 7.92 8.34
CA GLN A 517 33.83 7.18 9.41
C GLN A 517 34.77 6.10 8.87
N ALA A 518 34.33 5.36 7.84
CA ALA A 518 35.16 4.34 7.19
C ALA A 518 36.37 4.95 6.48
N MET A 519 36.18 6.03 5.72
CA MET A 519 37.23 6.74 5.01
C MET A 519 38.22 7.45 5.96
N LEU A 520 37.76 7.97 7.11
CA LEU A 520 38.61 8.64 8.10
C LEU A 520 39.65 7.68 8.68
N LYS A 521 39.36 6.39 8.82
CA LYS A 521 40.34 5.37 9.23
C LYS A 521 41.53 5.25 8.27
N ARG A 522 41.36 5.74 7.04
CA ARG A 522 42.41 5.80 6.00
C ARG A 522 42.94 7.23 5.76
N GLY A 523 42.67 8.14 6.68
CA GLY A 523 43.14 9.53 6.61
C GLY A 523 42.35 10.43 5.64
N ILE A 524 41.23 9.96 5.09
CA ILE A 524 40.39 10.73 4.16
C ILE A 524 39.35 11.52 4.94
N LYS A 525 39.44 12.86 4.89
CA LYS A 525 38.56 13.80 5.61
C LYS A 525 37.47 14.34 4.67
N ALA A 526 36.30 13.72 4.66
CA ALA A 526 35.14 14.21 3.92
C ALA A 526 34.27 15.14 4.77
N GLN A 527 33.81 16.24 4.19
CA GLN A 527 32.70 17.03 4.71
C GLN A 527 31.40 16.28 4.51
N VAL A 528 30.47 16.32 5.48
CA VAL A 528 29.11 15.80 5.33
C VAL A 528 28.13 16.95 5.40
N VAL A 529 27.26 17.03 4.41
CA VAL A 529 26.23 18.06 4.25
C VAL A 529 24.85 17.43 4.15
N ASN A 530 23.92 17.94 4.94
CA ASN A 530 22.50 17.58 4.90
C ASN A 530 21.77 18.49 3.90
N ALA A 531 21.35 17.94 2.77
CA ALA A 531 20.56 18.62 1.75
C ALA A 531 19.08 18.38 1.99
N SER A 532 18.55 18.92 3.07
CA SER A 532 17.16 18.71 3.49
C SER A 532 16.12 19.49 2.66
N SER A 533 16.53 20.56 1.95
CA SER A 533 15.72 21.27 0.95
C SER A 533 16.14 20.82 -0.44
N ILE A 534 15.26 20.03 -1.09
CA ILE A 534 15.47 19.55 -2.46
C ILE A 534 15.00 20.59 -3.48
N LYS A 535 13.89 21.26 -3.17
CA LYS A 535 13.37 22.39 -3.92
C LYS A 535 12.80 23.43 -2.97
N PRO A 536 13.39 24.63 -2.93
CA PRO A 536 14.55 25.08 -3.71
C PRO A 536 15.87 24.44 -3.25
N LEU A 537 16.86 24.37 -4.16
CA LEU A 537 18.24 24.00 -3.84
C LEU A 537 18.97 25.13 -3.09
N ASP A 538 20.03 24.81 -2.33
CA ASP A 538 20.96 25.83 -1.82
C ASP A 538 21.95 26.26 -2.91
N ALA A 539 21.52 27.19 -3.73
CA ALA A 539 22.31 27.74 -4.83
C ALA A 539 23.59 28.45 -4.35
N ALA A 540 23.57 29.06 -3.17
CA ALA A 540 24.73 29.74 -2.61
C ALA A 540 25.81 28.74 -2.17
N PHE A 541 25.38 27.67 -1.49
CA PHE A 541 26.27 26.57 -1.09
C PHE A 541 26.93 25.91 -2.31
N LEU A 542 26.16 25.61 -3.35
CA LEU A 542 26.67 24.98 -4.58
C LEU A 542 27.71 25.85 -5.28
N ARG A 543 27.47 27.16 -5.40
CA ARG A 543 28.47 28.10 -5.95
C ARG A 543 29.76 28.14 -5.12
N ASP A 544 29.67 28.24 -3.79
CA ASP A 544 30.82 28.24 -2.91
C ASP A 544 31.63 26.93 -2.97
N LEU A 545 30.90 25.78 -2.95
CA LEU A 545 31.53 24.47 -3.02
C LEU A 545 32.29 24.26 -4.34
N THR A 546 31.68 24.59 -5.46
CA THR A 546 32.29 24.40 -6.80
C THR A 546 33.47 25.36 -7.03
N ALA A 547 33.41 26.58 -6.50
CA ALA A 547 34.53 27.53 -6.53
C ALA A 547 35.79 26.99 -5.81
N LYS A 548 35.62 26.16 -4.79
CA LYS A 548 36.71 25.51 -4.05
C LYS A 548 37.36 24.35 -4.81
N LYS A 549 36.81 23.96 -5.96
CA LYS A 549 37.28 22.85 -6.83
C LYS A 549 37.48 21.53 -6.09
N LYS A 550 36.71 21.28 -5.03
CA LYS A 550 36.75 20.02 -4.30
C LYS A 550 35.83 19.00 -4.97
N PRO A 551 36.23 17.70 -5.04
CA PRO A 551 35.33 16.65 -5.45
C PRO A 551 34.13 16.57 -4.51
N TYR A 552 32.93 16.41 -5.08
CA TYR A 552 31.74 16.23 -4.28
C TYR A 552 30.84 15.14 -4.88
N TYR A 553 30.06 14.51 -4.01
CA TYR A 553 29.25 13.35 -4.28
C TYR A 553 27.84 13.60 -3.76
N ILE A 554 26.82 13.15 -4.49
CA ILE A 554 25.41 13.22 -4.07
C ILE A 554 24.97 11.82 -3.64
N LEU A 555 24.34 11.72 -2.47
CA LEU A 555 23.86 10.48 -1.89
C LEU A 555 22.35 10.58 -1.65
N GLU A 556 21.57 9.76 -2.36
CA GLU A 556 20.11 9.72 -2.22
C GLU A 556 19.55 8.31 -2.43
N GLU A 557 18.54 7.97 -1.66
CA GLU A 557 17.78 6.72 -1.80
C GLU A 557 16.58 6.95 -2.73
N GLN A 558 16.88 7.35 -3.98
CA GLN A 558 15.91 7.74 -4.98
C GLN A 558 16.35 7.25 -6.36
N ALA A 559 15.42 7.21 -7.30
CA ALA A 559 15.74 7.01 -8.71
C ALA A 559 16.71 8.10 -9.20
N LEU A 560 17.70 7.73 -10.01
CA LEU A 560 18.66 8.65 -10.61
C LEU A 560 17.96 9.78 -11.38
N ALA A 561 17.05 9.40 -12.26
CA ALA A 561 16.30 10.37 -13.08
C ALA A 561 15.32 11.17 -12.21
N GLY A 562 15.54 12.49 -12.14
CA GLY A 562 14.67 13.40 -11.40
C GLY A 562 14.93 13.50 -9.89
N GLY A 563 15.94 12.83 -9.34
CA GLY A 563 16.35 12.96 -7.95
C GLY A 563 17.10 14.27 -7.63
N LEU A 564 17.67 14.35 -6.41
CA LEU A 564 18.51 15.47 -5.97
C LEU A 564 19.76 15.59 -6.85
N GLY A 565 20.40 14.47 -7.19
CA GLY A 565 21.60 14.45 -8.05
C GLY A 565 21.32 15.05 -9.42
N SER A 566 20.17 14.70 -10.03
CA SER A 566 19.72 15.34 -11.28
C SER A 566 19.51 16.84 -11.10
N ALA A 567 18.82 17.26 -10.03
CA ALA A 567 18.56 18.67 -9.76
C ALA A 567 19.86 19.50 -9.61
N VAL A 568 20.83 18.97 -8.88
CA VAL A 568 22.15 19.60 -8.71
C VAL A 568 22.88 19.66 -10.04
N SER A 569 22.90 18.58 -10.82
CA SER A 569 23.57 18.53 -12.12
C SER A 569 22.95 19.52 -13.11
N GLU A 570 21.62 19.59 -13.21
CA GLU A 570 20.90 20.56 -14.03
C GLU A 570 21.25 22.01 -13.64
N TYR A 571 21.24 22.30 -12.33
CA TYR A 571 21.62 23.62 -11.82
C TYR A 571 23.07 23.95 -12.17
N CYS A 572 24.00 23.02 -11.99
CA CYS A 572 25.41 23.23 -12.32
C CYS A 572 25.63 23.49 -13.82
N VAL A 573 24.98 22.72 -14.70
CA VAL A 573 25.08 22.93 -16.16
C VAL A 573 24.54 24.31 -16.54
N GLN A 574 23.38 24.70 -16.03
CA GLN A 574 22.77 26.01 -16.34
C GLN A 574 23.60 27.21 -15.86
N ASN A 575 24.42 27.04 -14.83
CA ASN A 575 25.20 28.11 -14.22
C ASN A 575 26.72 28.00 -14.50
N GLY A 576 27.16 27.08 -15.34
CA GLY A 576 28.57 26.86 -15.66
C GLY A 576 29.42 26.40 -14.47
N LEU A 577 28.83 25.67 -13.54
CA LEU A 577 29.50 25.14 -12.34
C LEU A 577 30.05 23.73 -12.57
N ALA A 578 31.00 23.31 -11.76
CA ALA A 578 31.53 21.94 -11.79
C ALA A 578 30.47 20.94 -11.39
N LEU A 579 30.39 19.83 -12.14
CA LEU A 579 29.46 18.73 -11.87
C LEU A 579 29.92 17.87 -10.67
N PRO A 580 29.01 17.15 -9.98
CA PRO A 580 29.39 16.14 -9.01
C PRO A 580 30.22 15.03 -9.66
N TRP A 581 31.16 14.47 -8.89
CA TRP A 581 32.03 13.40 -9.37
C TRP A 581 31.25 12.09 -9.54
N HIS A 582 30.29 11.86 -8.67
CA HIS A 582 29.41 10.69 -8.75
C HIS A 582 28.07 10.93 -8.03
N LEU A 583 27.04 10.25 -8.52
CA LEU A 583 25.71 10.22 -7.94
C LEU A 583 25.44 8.82 -7.39
N PHE A 584 25.40 8.68 -6.07
CA PHE A 584 24.99 7.45 -5.40
C PHE A 584 23.48 7.43 -5.31
N THR A 585 22.85 6.69 -6.21
CA THR A 585 21.40 6.62 -6.40
C THR A 585 20.97 5.16 -6.60
N LEU A 586 19.68 4.90 -6.59
CA LEU A 586 19.16 3.60 -6.97
C LEU A 586 19.42 3.32 -8.45
N PRO A 587 19.73 2.07 -8.82
CA PRO A 587 19.84 1.66 -10.22
C PRO A 587 18.48 1.78 -10.94
N ASP A 588 18.51 1.92 -12.27
CA ASP A 588 17.30 2.00 -13.11
C ASP A 588 16.60 0.63 -13.24
N GLN A 589 16.07 0.17 -12.11
CA GLN A 589 15.30 -1.08 -12.00
C GLN A 589 14.37 -1.06 -10.78
N PHE A 590 13.31 -1.88 -10.81
CA PHE A 590 12.47 -2.08 -9.63
C PHE A 590 13.23 -2.91 -8.58
N ILE A 591 13.43 -2.34 -7.41
CA ILE A 591 14.14 -2.99 -6.31
C ILE A 591 13.24 -4.05 -5.67
N PRO A 592 13.71 -5.28 -5.42
CA PRO A 592 12.91 -6.35 -4.82
C PRO A 592 12.56 -6.07 -3.35
N GLN A 593 11.78 -6.96 -2.74
CA GLN A 593 11.51 -6.96 -1.30
C GLN A 593 12.74 -7.42 -0.50
N GLY A 594 12.85 -6.96 0.74
CA GLY A 594 13.93 -7.35 1.65
C GLY A 594 14.01 -6.45 2.87
N SER A 595 14.96 -6.68 3.79
CA SER A 595 15.23 -5.69 4.83
C SER A 595 15.86 -4.44 4.22
N HIS A 596 15.59 -3.26 4.78
CA HIS A 596 16.17 -2.00 4.28
C HIS A 596 17.70 -2.06 4.19
N ALA A 597 18.35 -2.68 5.17
CA ALA A 597 19.80 -2.86 5.18
C ALA A 597 20.31 -3.78 4.06
N ASP A 598 19.57 -4.86 3.72
CA ASP A 598 19.92 -5.73 2.60
C ASP A 598 19.78 -5.01 1.27
N LEU A 599 18.71 -4.21 1.14
CA LEU A 599 18.45 -3.45 -0.07
C LEU A 599 19.48 -2.34 -0.29
N LEU A 600 19.90 -1.62 0.76
CA LEU A 600 21.00 -0.67 0.67
C LEU A 600 22.30 -1.34 0.22
N ARG A 601 22.65 -2.50 0.78
CA ARG A 601 23.83 -3.27 0.34
C ARG A 601 23.70 -3.75 -1.11
N HIS A 602 22.53 -4.26 -1.49
CA HIS A 602 22.27 -4.68 -2.86
C HIS A 602 22.48 -3.55 -3.87
N CYS A 603 22.06 -2.33 -3.52
CA CYS A 603 22.21 -1.15 -4.36
C CYS A 603 23.58 -0.47 -4.21
N GLY A 604 24.47 -0.94 -3.31
CA GLY A 604 25.76 -0.32 -3.05
C GLY A 604 25.67 1.05 -2.37
N LEU A 605 24.56 1.31 -1.66
CA LEU A 605 24.25 2.59 -1.00
C LEU A 605 24.46 2.56 0.51
N ASP A 606 24.88 1.45 1.11
CA ASP A 606 25.33 1.44 2.50
C ASP A 606 26.67 2.17 2.65
N GLY A 607 26.92 2.74 3.83
CA GLY A 607 28.11 3.59 4.06
C GLY A 607 29.44 2.92 3.77
N LYS A 608 29.57 1.60 3.97
CA LYS A 608 30.81 0.87 3.66
C LYS A 608 31.01 0.73 2.15
N SER A 609 29.94 0.42 1.43
CA SER A 609 29.96 0.29 -0.04
C SER A 609 30.28 1.64 -0.70
N ILE A 610 29.69 2.73 -0.22
CA ILE A 610 29.96 4.09 -0.68
C ILE A 610 31.44 4.45 -0.45
N ALA A 611 31.97 4.22 0.76
CA ALA A 611 33.38 4.50 1.07
C ALA A 611 34.31 3.75 0.12
N LYS A 612 34.08 2.44 -0.09
CA LYS A 612 34.89 1.63 -0.99
C LYS A 612 34.85 2.11 -2.45
N GLN A 613 33.67 2.50 -2.94
CA GLN A 613 33.52 3.03 -4.31
C GLN A 613 34.28 4.36 -4.47
N ILE A 614 34.16 5.29 -3.51
CA ILE A 614 34.88 6.56 -3.53
C ILE A 614 36.40 6.35 -3.53
N GLU A 615 36.91 5.44 -2.70
CA GLU A 615 38.32 5.08 -2.66
C GLU A 615 38.82 4.56 -4.01
N SER A 616 38.06 3.61 -4.62
CA SER A 616 38.38 3.07 -5.95
C SER A 616 38.41 4.15 -7.04
N MET A 617 37.48 5.10 -7.02
CA MET A 617 37.45 6.21 -7.98
C MET A 617 38.67 7.13 -7.82
N ARG A 618 39.12 7.36 -6.58
CA ARG A 618 40.34 8.17 -6.31
C ARG A 618 41.61 7.49 -6.82
N ASP A 619 41.74 6.18 -6.58
CA ASP A 619 42.89 5.40 -7.03
C ASP A 619 43.00 5.37 -8.56
N MET A 620 41.91 5.45 -9.29
CA MET A 620 41.87 5.53 -10.77
C MET A 620 42.26 6.92 -11.30
N THR A 621 42.18 7.96 -10.47
CA THR A 621 42.45 9.36 -10.86
C THR A 621 43.79 9.89 -10.31
N ALA A 622 44.44 9.16 -9.43
CA ALA A 622 45.78 9.44 -8.91
C ALA A 622 46.86 8.82 -9.77
#